data_2b86563de9afa84cf7c352236d542284
#
_entry.id   2b86563de9afa84cf7c352236d542284
#
_cell.length_a   1.000
_cell.length_b   1.000
_cell.length_c   1.000
_cell.angle_alpha   90.00
_cell.angle_beta   90.00
_cell.angle_gamma   90.00
#
_symmetry.space_group_name_H-M   'P 1'
#
loop_
_entity.id
_entity.type
_entity.pdbx_description
1 polymer ?
#
loop_
_entity_poly.entity_id
_entity_poly.type
_entity_poly.pdbx_seq_one_letter_code
_entity_poly.pdbx_strand_id
1 'polypeptide(L)'
;PDMLVMTATPIPRSLALTAYGDLSLSVIDELPPGRREVVTRVVPQDRRDSVYGWLAERLEKGGQAYAVFPMIDESSELRCASISGQGETLRRLLSKWPSEILHGRVEAEDRERIMESFAAGEIRLLVATTIVEVGVDVPEATVMVIESAERFGLAQLHQLRGRVGRGGERSYCVALHGQLTEEAERRLGVFAESNDGFRIAEADLEIRGPGDLLGKRQAGEPLFRVANIVTDRMWLDRSRADAKELLENLEGEGAQPFMQRMERKARGQYQRLAGG
;
A
#
# COMPACT_ATOMS: atom_id res chain seq x y z
N PRO A 1 -13.70 -12.62 23.35
CA PRO A 1 -12.47 -13.03 22.68
C PRO A 1 -11.62 -11.80 22.38
N ASP A 2 -10.33 -11.88 22.67
CA ASP A 2 -9.37 -10.82 22.35
C ASP A 2 -9.20 -10.78 20.82
N MET A 3 -9.14 -9.57 20.25
CA MET A 3 -9.00 -9.37 18.80
C MET A 3 -7.71 -8.60 18.52
N LEU A 4 -6.84 -9.19 17.69
CA LEU A 4 -5.66 -8.53 17.16
C LEU A 4 -5.87 -8.23 15.67
N VAL A 5 -5.83 -6.94 15.31
CA VAL A 5 -5.86 -6.50 13.91
C VAL A 5 -4.45 -6.09 13.51
N MET A 6 -3.91 -6.76 12.49
CA MET A 6 -2.59 -6.45 11.94
C MET A 6 -2.70 -5.98 10.50
N THR A 7 -1.93 -4.96 10.13
CA THR A 7 -1.86 -4.47 8.77
C THR A 7 -0.42 -4.15 8.38
N ALA A 8 -0.05 -4.50 7.15
CA ALA A 8 1.25 -4.16 6.58
C ALA A 8 1.27 -2.75 5.97
N THR A 9 0.11 -2.18 5.66
CA THR A 9 -0.04 -0.77 5.27
C THR A 9 -0.39 0.03 6.50
N PRO A 10 0.46 0.96 6.95
CA PRO A 10 0.13 1.79 8.10
C PRO A 10 -1.20 2.51 7.85
N ILE A 11 -2.11 2.40 8.81
CA ILE A 11 -3.27 3.27 8.84
C ILE A 11 -2.77 4.60 9.41
N PRO A 12 -3.03 5.75 8.75
CA PRO A 12 -2.68 7.03 9.32
C PRO A 12 -3.12 7.11 10.77
N ARG A 13 -2.23 7.56 11.68
CA ARG A 13 -2.53 7.57 13.13
C ARG A 13 -3.85 8.28 13.44
N SER A 14 -4.11 9.38 12.74
CA SER A 14 -5.36 10.13 12.87
C SER A 14 -6.60 9.29 12.52
N LEU A 15 -6.50 8.47 11.48
CA LEU A 15 -7.60 7.59 11.07
C LEU A 15 -7.76 6.39 12.02
N ALA A 16 -6.65 5.82 12.49
CA ALA A 16 -6.67 4.74 13.48
C ALA A 16 -7.33 5.18 14.79
N LEU A 17 -7.04 6.40 15.25
CA LEU A 17 -7.64 6.98 16.45
C LEU A 17 -9.15 7.26 16.31
N THR A 18 -9.62 7.54 15.10
CA THR A 18 -11.05 7.81 14.85
C THR A 18 -11.86 6.56 14.54
N ALA A 19 -11.29 5.63 13.77
CA ALA A 19 -11.98 4.42 13.34
C ALA A 19 -11.92 3.29 14.39
N TYR A 20 -10.83 3.25 15.20
CA TYR A 20 -10.54 2.19 16.16
C TYR A 20 -10.16 2.77 17.53
N GLY A 21 -10.89 3.81 17.96
CA GLY A 21 -10.58 4.56 19.19
C GLY A 21 -10.62 3.74 20.48
N ASP A 22 -11.24 2.59 20.47
CA ASP A 22 -11.34 1.60 21.55
C ASP A 22 -10.19 0.57 21.54
N LEU A 23 -9.37 0.52 20.48
CA LEU A 23 -8.25 -0.41 20.38
C LEU A 23 -6.94 0.23 20.86
N SER A 24 -6.10 -0.60 21.49
CA SER A 24 -4.71 -0.23 21.77
C SER A 24 -3.88 -0.35 20.50
N LEU A 25 -3.19 0.74 20.12
CA LEU A 25 -2.35 0.77 18.93
C LEU A 25 -0.89 0.49 19.32
N SER A 26 -0.31 -0.59 18.77
CA SER A 26 1.12 -0.87 18.81
C SER A 26 1.72 -0.62 17.44
N VAL A 27 2.81 0.14 17.39
CA VAL A 27 3.49 0.52 16.15
C VAL A 27 4.88 -0.11 16.13
N ILE A 28 5.23 -0.77 15.03
CA ILE A 28 6.58 -1.23 14.72
C ILE A 28 7.15 -0.25 13.71
N ASP A 29 8.05 0.63 14.14
CA ASP A 29 8.64 1.73 13.36
C ASP A 29 10.13 1.52 13.05
N GLU A 30 10.70 0.41 13.51
CA GLU A 30 12.07 0.04 13.23
C GLU A 30 12.16 -1.01 12.10
N LEU A 31 13.16 -0.85 11.25
CA LEU A 31 13.50 -1.87 10.26
C LEU A 31 14.23 -3.03 10.93
N PRO A 32 14.00 -4.28 10.48
CA PRO A 32 14.78 -5.43 10.94
C PRO A 32 16.29 -5.21 10.73
N PRO A 33 17.15 -5.74 11.63
CA PRO A 33 18.58 -5.62 11.49
C PRO A 33 19.07 -6.14 10.11
N GLY A 34 19.97 -5.38 9.47
CA GLY A 34 20.55 -5.73 8.18
C GLY A 34 19.70 -5.34 6.95
N ARG A 35 18.45 -4.90 7.12
CA ARG A 35 17.63 -4.42 6.01
C ARG A 35 18.13 -3.05 5.54
N ARG A 36 18.34 -2.93 4.21
CA ARG A 36 18.73 -1.67 3.58
C ARG A 36 17.52 -1.00 2.93
N GLU A 37 17.57 0.33 2.87
CA GLU A 37 16.55 1.09 2.13
C GLU A 37 16.59 0.75 0.63
N VAL A 38 15.40 0.64 0.06
CA VAL A 38 15.23 0.40 -1.38
C VAL A 38 15.38 1.74 -2.12
N VAL A 39 16.31 1.77 -3.08
CA VAL A 39 16.50 2.94 -3.93
C VAL A 39 15.35 3.04 -4.92
N THR A 40 14.49 4.03 -4.75
CA THR A 40 13.33 4.25 -5.60
C THR A 40 13.64 5.28 -6.69
N ARG A 41 13.24 4.97 -7.94
CA ARG A 41 13.33 5.88 -9.08
C ARG A 41 12.02 5.92 -9.83
N VAL A 42 11.54 7.10 -10.13
CA VAL A 42 10.40 7.37 -11.01
C VAL A 42 10.95 7.79 -12.36
N VAL A 43 10.59 7.08 -13.42
CA VAL A 43 11.21 7.20 -14.74
C VAL A 43 10.11 7.28 -15.81
N PRO A 44 10.17 8.23 -16.74
CA PRO A 44 9.20 8.31 -17.83
C PRO A 44 9.33 7.12 -18.79
N GLN A 45 8.21 6.74 -19.39
CA GLN A 45 8.06 5.53 -20.22
C GLN A 45 8.92 5.56 -21.50
N ASP A 46 9.31 6.71 -21.97
CA ASP A 46 10.24 6.88 -23.12
C ASP A 46 11.65 6.31 -22.82
N ARG A 47 11.99 6.12 -21.56
CA ARG A 47 13.24 5.50 -21.11
C ARG A 47 13.12 4.01 -20.79
N ARG A 48 12.01 3.38 -21.14
CA ARG A 48 11.74 1.93 -20.85
C ARG A 48 12.88 1.04 -21.35
N ASP A 49 13.36 1.24 -22.57
CA ASP A 49 14.43 0.40 -23.13
C ASP A 49 15.73 0.49 -22.33
N SER A 50 16.06 1.68 -21.81
CA SER A 50 17.19 1.87 -20.92
C SER A 50 17.00 1.15 -19.58
N VAL A 51 15.79 1.15 -19.04
CA VAL A 51 15.45 0.43 -17.80
C VAL A 51 15.54 -1.08 -18.02
N TYR A 52 15.06 -1.59 -19.14
CA TYR A 52 15.14 -3.02 -19.46
C TYR A 52 16.58 -3.47 -19.73
N GLY A 53 17.39 -2.63 -20.38
CA GLY A 53 18.83 -2.88 -20.52
C GLY A 53 19.53 -2.96 -19.16
N TRP A 54 19.24 -2.02 -18.28
CA TRP A 54 19.75 -2.04 -16.90
C TRP A 54 19.25 -3.26 -16.10
N LEU A 55 17.98 -3.66 -16.27
CA LEU A 55 17.44 -4.89 -15.66
C LEU A 55 18.21 -6.12 -16.11
N ALA A 56 18.50 -6.23 -17.42
CA ALA A 56 19.32 -7.32 -17.97
C ALA A 56 20.70 -7.42 -17.29
N GLU A 57 21.37 -6.27 -17.07
CA GLU A 57 22.64 -6.22 -16.35
C GLU A 57 22.54 -6.73 -14.90
N ARG A 58 21.41 -6.49 -14.24
CA ARG A 58 21.16 -6.98 -12.88
C ARG A 58 20.94 -8.49 -12.84
N LEU A 59 20.16 -9.00 -13.79
CA LEU A 59 19.95 -10.45 -13.95
C LEU A 59 21.26 -11.17 -14.28
N GLU A 60 22.13 -10.56 -15.11
CA GLU A 60 23.45 -11.11 -15.43
C GLU A 60 24.36 -11.25 -14.19
N LYS A 61 24.26 -10.32 -13.24
CA LYS A 61 24.98 -10.33 -11.97
C LYS A 61 24.43 -11.32 -10.95
N GLY A 62 23.44 -12.10 -11.34
CA GLY A 62 22.85 -13.10 -10.46
C GLY A 62 21.64 -12.67 -9.66
N GLY A 63 21.17 -11.41 -9.79
CA GLY A 63 19.96 -10.92 -9.11
C GLY A 63 18.67 -11.53 -9.63
N GLN A 64 17.62 -11.46 -8.83
CA GLN A 64 16.25 -11.77 -9.24
C GLN A 64 15.40 -10.48 -9.29
N ALA A 65 14.39 -10.48 -10.15
CA ALA A 65 13.58 -9.30 -10.37
C ALA A 65 12.08 -9.61 -10.48
N TYR A 66 11.29 -8.67 -10.01
CA TYR A 66 9.88 -8.55 -10.32
C TYR A 66 9.65 -7.49 -11.41
N ALA A 67 8.76 -7.77 -12.36
CA ALA A 67 8.20 -6.80 -13.28
C ALA A 67 6.69 -6.80 -13.14
N VAL A 68 6.11 -5.72 -12.59
CA VAL A 68 4.70 -5.64 -12.25
C VAL A 68 3.98 -4.72 -13.20
N PHE A 69 2.88 -5.23 -13.77
CA PHE A 69 2.00 -4.51 -14.68
C PHE A 69 0.65 -4.22 -14.04
N PRO A 70 0.03 -3.07 -14.29
CA PRO A 70 -1.29 -2.79 -13.76
C PRO A 70 -2.33 -3.72 -14.38
N MET A 71 -3.36 -4.06 -13.61
CA MET A 71 -4.55 -4.67 -14.19
C MET A 71 -5.29 -3.64 -15.02
N ILE A 72 -5.45 -3.90 -16.30
CA ILE A 72 -6.25 -3.07 -17.20
C ILE A 72 -7.64 -3.66 -17.26
N ASP A 73 -8.61 -2.91 -16.76
CA ASP A 73 -10.05 -3.08 -16.86
C ASP A 73 -10.70 -4.40 -16.40
N GLU A 74 -11.99 -4.29 -16.00
CA GLU A 74 -12.78 -5.38 -15.42
C GLU A 74 -13.20 -6.46 -16.44
N SER A 75 -13.08 -6.22 -17.74
CA SER A 75 -13.36 -7.23 -18.75
C SER A 75 -12.24 -8.26 -18.84
N SER A 76 -12.62 -9.52 -18.67
CA SER A 76 -11.70 -10.66 -18.54
C SER A 76 -10.76 -10.88 -19.74
N GLU A 77 -11.11 -10.40 -20.93
CA GLU A 77 -10.32 -10.57 -22.14
C GLU A 77 -9.21 -9.52 -22.30
N LEU A 78 -9.46 -8.28 -21.90
CA LEU A 78 -8.47 -7.19 -21.94
C LEU A 78 -7.39 -7.31 -20.85
N ARG A 79 -7.70 -7.98 -19.73
CA ARG A 79 -6.70 -8.26 -18.66
C ARG A 79 -5.54 -9.13 -19.14
N CYS A 80 -5.84 -10.14 -19.96
CA CYS A 80 -4.80 -10.99 -20.53
C CYS A 80 -4.04 -10.27 -21.66
N ALA A 81 -4.69 -9.38 -22.40
CA ALA A 81 -4.05 -8.71 -23.53
C ALA A 81 -2.92 -7.76 -23.10
N SER A 82 -2.99 -7.11 -21.93
CA SER A 82 -1.93 -6.18 -21.50
C SER A 82 -0.71 -6.90 -20.95
N ILE A 83 -0.88 -7.98 -20.16
CA ILE A 83 0.25 -8.80 -19.71
C ILE A 83 0.77 -9.66 -20.83
N SER A 84 -0.13 -10.28 -21.62
CA SER A 84 0.24 -11.06 -22.79
C SER A 84 0.96 -10.23 -23.86
N GLY A 85 0.67 -8.93 -23.97
CA GLY A 85 1.37 -8.06 -24.93
C GLY A 85 2.72 -7.55 -24.40
N GLN A 86 2.70 -6.74 -23.34
CA GLN A 86 3.91 -6.08 -22.82
C GLN A 86 4.78 -7.01 -21.97
N GLY A 87 4.17 -7.83 -21.14
CA GLY A 87 4.88 -8.81 -20.32
C GLY A 87 5.57 -9.88 -21.16
N GLU A 88 4.91 -10.39 -22.21
CA GLU A 88 5.53 -11.30 -23.18
C GLU A 88 6.64 -10.63 -23.99
N THR A 89 6.50 -9.34 -24.32
CA THR A 89 7.56 -8.58 -24.97
C THR A 89 8.79 -8.49 -24.07
N LEU A 90 8.60 -8.20 -22.77
CA LEU A 90 9.69 -8.17 -21.80
C LEU A 90 10.34 -9.55 -21.67
N ARG A 91 9.55 -10.64 -21.57
CA ARG A 91 10.09 -12.02 -21.53
C ARG A 91 10.92 -12.37 -22.74
N ARG A 92 10.49 -11.96 -23.95
CA ARG A 92 11.28 -12.17 -25.18
C ARG A 92 12.57 -11.39 -25.17
N LEU A 93 12.55 -10.14 -24.75
CA LEU A 93 13.75 -9.31 -24.61
C LEU A 93 14.75 -9.91 -23.63
N LEU A 94 14.26 -10.50 -22.55
CA LEU A 94 15.04 -11.09 -21.48
C LEU A 94 15.04 -12.63 -21.52
N SER A 95 14.86 -13.24 -22.70
CA SER A 95 14.74 -14.68 -22.89
C SER A 95 15.98 -15.50 -22.50
N LYS A 96 17.11 -14.84 -22.29
CA LYS A 96 18.34 -15.44 -21.73
C LYS A 96 18.14 -15.98 -20.31
N TRP A 97 17.21 -15.38 -19.54
CA TRP A 97 16.96 -15.74 -18.15
C TRP A 97 15.61 -16.44 -17.99
N PRO A 98 15.53 -17.52 -17.17
CA PRO A 98 14.29 -18.18 -16.86
C PRO A 98 13.26 -17.17 -16.30
N SER A 99 12.07 -17.13 -16.91
CA SER A 99 11.04 -16.18 -16.52
C SER A 99 9.66 -16.79 -16.59
N GLU A 100 8.79 -16.40 -15.66
CA GLU A 100 7.39 -16.83 -15.60
C GLU A 100 6.44 -15.64 -15.49
N ILE A 101 5.17 -15.87 -15.91
CA ILE A 101 4.11 -14.89 -15.78
C ILE A 101 3.13 -15.35 -14.70
N LEU A 102 2.85 -14.46 -13.74
CA LEU A 102 1.92 -14.69 -12.66
C LEU A 102 0.77 -13.68 -12.71
N HIS A 103 -0.45 -14.18 -12.93
CA HIS A 103 -1.66 -13.36 -12.98
C HIS A 103 -2.84 -14.06 -12.28
N GLY A 104 -3.97 -13.37 -12.11
CA GLY A 104 -5.10 -13.84 -11.33
C GLY A 104 -5.81 -15.10 -11.83
N ARG A 105 -5.50 -15.54 -13.06
CA ARG A 105 -6.08 -16.77 -13.63
C ARG A 105 -5.18 -18.00 -13.48
N VAL A 106 -3.97 -17.82 -12.95
CA VAL A 106 -3.10 -18.95 -12.66
C VAL A 106 -3.71 -19.71 -11.49
N GLU A 107 -3.92 -21.01 -11.68
CA GLU A 107 -4.45 -21.90 -10.65
C GLU A 107 -3.57 -21.86 -9.40
N ALA A 108 -4.17 -22.16 -8.23
CA ALA A 108 -3.48 -22.01 -6.95
C ALA A 108 -2.22 -22.89 -6.87
N GLU A 109 -2.27 -24.11 -7.37
CA GLU A 109 -1.15 -25.08 -7.39
C GLU A 109 0.00 -24.59 -8.29
N ASP A 110 -0.33 -24.06 -9.49
CA ASP A 110 0.68 -23.51 -10.40
C ASP A 110 1.30 -22.23 -9.84
N ARG A 111 0.51 -21.42 -9.13
CA ARG A 111 0.99 -20.22 -8.46
C ARG A 111 2.01 -20.57 -7.38
N GLU A 112 1.71 -21.55 -6.55
CA GLU A 112 2.59 -22.02 -5.49
C GLU A 112 3.90 -22.55 -6.09
N ARG A 113 3.83 -23.42 -7.09
CA ARG A 113 4.98 -23.93 -7.82
C ARG A 113 5.86 -22.84 -8.44
N ILE A 114 5.25 -21.83 -9.10
CA ILE A 114 5.99 -20.70 -9.68
C ILE A 114 6.69 -19.89 -8.58
N MET A 115 6.01 -19.64 -7.46
CA MET A 115 6.60 -18.90 -6.35
C MET A 115 7.72 -19.67 -5.65
N GLU A 116 7.60 -20.98 -5.51
CA GLU A 116 8.66 -21.85 -4.99
C GLU A 116 9.88 -21.85 -5.90
N SER A 117 9.71 -22.04 -7.22
CA SER A 117 10.79 -21.97 -8.19
C SER A 117 11.45 -20.58 -8.25
N PHE A 118 10.66 -19.50 -8.06
CA PHE A 118 11.22 -18.17 -7.94
C PHE A 118 12.02 -18.01 -6.63
N ALA A 119 11.52 -18.49 -5.51
CA ALA A 119 12.24 -18.45 -4.24
C ALA A 119 13.53 -19.30 -4.26
N ALA A 120 13.53 -20.43 -4.98
CA ALA A 120 14.70 -21.28 -5.19
C ALA A 120 15.73 -20.67 -6.17
N GLY A 121 15.41 -19.56 -6.84
CA GLY A 121 16.31 -18.92 -7.81
C GLY A 121 16.32 -19.58 -9.20
N GLU A 122 15.47 -20.57 -9.45
CA GLU A 122 15.31 -21.23 -10.75
C GLU A 122 14.69 -20.26 -11.78
N ILE A 123 13.74 -19.42 -11.34
CA ILE A 123 13.17 -18.30 -12.09
C ILE A 123 13.93 -17.04 -11.68
N ARG A 124 14.38 -16.26 -12.65
CA ARG A 124 15.15 -15.03 -12.45
C ARG A 124 14.30 -13.77 -12.61
N LEU A 125 13.27 -13.83 -13.44
CA LEU A 125 12.34 -12.74 -13.68
C LEU A 125 10.90 -13.22 -13.50
N LEU A 126 10.19 -12.65 -12.53
CA LEU A 126 8.77 -12.87 -12.34
C LEU A 126 7.99 -11.69 -12.90
N VAL A 127 7.26 -11.92 -13.99
CA VAL A 127 6.35 -10.94 -14.58
C VAL A 127 4.97 -11.12 -13.96
N ALA A 128 4.42 -10.10 -13.32
CA ALA A 128 3.18 -10.29 -12.57
C ALA A 128 2.22 -9.09 -12.71
N THR A 129 0.95 -9.34 -12.35
CA THR A 129 0.02 -8.27 -11.97
C THR A 129 0.12 -8.00 -10.47
N THR A 130 -0.76 -7.13 -9.96
CA THR A 130 -0.88 -6.76 -8.53
C THR A 130 -1.01 -7.93 -7.55
N ILE A 131 -1.20 -9.16 -8.03
CA ILE A 131 -1.35 -10.38 -7.20
C ILE A 131 -0.08 -10.80 -6.45
N VAL A 132 1.06 -10.19 -6.73
CA VAL A 132 2.31 -10.41 -5.97
C VAL A 132 2.19 -9.98 -4.49
N GLU A 133 1.01 -9.59 -4.05
CA GLU A 133 0.72 -9.24 -2.65
C GLU A 133 0.82 -10.43 -1.68
N VAL A 134 0.89 -11.69 -2.15
CA VAL A 134 0.80 -12.88 -1.30
C VAL A 134 2.15 -13.56 -1.07
N GLY A 135 2.67 -13.43 0.09
CA GLY A 135 3.10 -14.42 1.07
C GLY A 135 4.51 -14.98 1.00
N VAL A 136 5.23 -15.08 -0.12
CA VAL A 136 6.57 -15.70 -0.14
C VAL A 136 7.65 -14.63 -0.05
N ASP A 137 8.54 -14.80 0.93
CA ASP A 137 9.74 -13.98 1.07
C ASP A 137 10.83 -14.47 0.13
N VAL A 138 11.32 -13.57 -0.74
CA VAL A 138 12.40 -13.87 -1.69
C VAL A 138 13.55 -12.89 -1.45
N PRO A 139 14.50 -13.21 -0.55
CA PRO A 139 15.60 -12.32 -0.18
C PRO A 139 16.49 -11.92 -1.36
N GLU A 140 16.65 -12.79 -2.34
CA GLU A 140 17.48 -12.60 -3.54
C GLU A 140 16.81 -11.69 -4.59
N ALA A 141 15.53 -11.35 -4.43
CA ALA A 141 14.85 -10.41 -5.29
C ALA A 141 15.26 -8.97 -4.94
N THR A 142 16.16 -8.43 -5.75
CA THR A 142 16.77 -7.10 -5.52
C THR A 142 16.24 -6.02 -6.43
N VAL A 143 15.42 -6.37 -7.43
CA VAL A 143 14.86 -5.41 -8.38
C VAL A 143 13.36 -5.54 -8.50
N MET A 144 12.67 -4.40 -8.39
CA MET A 144 11.25 -4.23 -8.70
C MET A 144 11.12 -3.23 -9.84
N VAL A 145 10.52 -3.63 -10.94
CA VAL A 145 10.09 -2.72 -12.02
C VAL A 145 8.57 -2.66 -12.02
N ILE A 146 8.02 -1.46 -11.94
CA ILE A 146 6.57 -1.23 -11.95
C ILE A 146 6.22 -0.47 -13.23
N GLU A 147 5.47 -1.08 -14.12
CA GLU A 147 5.00 -0.49 -15.37
C GLU A 147 3.72 0.32 -15.17
N SER A 148 3.62 1.45 -15.85
CA SER A 148 2.48 2.36 -15.74
C SER A 148 2.14 2.69 -14.29
N ALA A 149 3.14 3.08 -13.52
CA ALA A 149 3.06 3.30 -12.08
C ALA A 149 2.02 4.36 -11.68
N GLU A 150 1.66 5.28 -12.58
CA GLU A 150 0.59 6.26 -12.40
C GLU A 150 -0.79 5.63 -12.15
N ARG A 151 -0.96 4.36 -12.52
CA ARG A 151 -2.22 3.61 -12.36
C ARG A 151 -2.36 2.92 -11.00
N PHE A 152 -1.31 2.92 -10.21
CA PHE A 152 -1.31 2.31 -8.87
C PHE A 152 -1.60 3.34 -7.78
N GLY A 153 -2.29 2.90 -6.76
CA GLY A 153 -2.42 3.66 -5.52
C GLY A 153 -1.09 3.72 -4.75
N LEU A 154 -0.89 4.76 -3.94
CA LEU A 154 0.35 4.97 -3.20
C LEU A 154 0.65 3.82 -2.23
N ALA A 155 -0.38 3.30 -1.55
CA ALA A 155 -0.27 2.13 -0.69
C ALA A 155 0.16 0.87 -1.46
N GLN A 156 -0.37 0.66 -2.68
CA GLN A 156 0.02 -0.48 -3.53
C GLN A 156 1.48 -0.38 -3.97
N LEU A 157 1.92 0.81 -4.42
CA LEU A 157 3.33 1.06 -4.77
C LEU A 157 4.26 0.74 -3.60
N HIS A 158 3.87 1.15 -2.38
CA HIS A 158 4.63 0.87 -1.18
C HIS A 158 4.72 -0.63 -0.87
N GLN A 159 3.61 -1.36 -0.99
CA GLN A 159 3.60 -2.81 -0.81
C GLN A 159 4.47 -3.53 -1.83
N LEU A 160 4.39 -3.15 -3.11
CA LEU A 160 5.24 -3.71 -4.18
C LEU A 160 6.72 -3.45 -3.89
N ARG A 161 7.09 -2.21 -3.53
CA ARG A 161 8.47 -1.89 -3.14
C ARG A 161 8.94 -2.74 -1.96
N GLY A 162 8.07 -3.00 -1.00
CA GLY A 162 8.36 -3.83 0.17
C GLY A 162 8.66 -5.30 -0.14
N ARG A 163 8.41 -5.76 -1.38
CA ARG A 163 8.73 -7.12 -1.83
C ARG A 163 10.21 -7.32 -2.15
N VAL A 164 10.96 -6.26 -2.33
CA VAL A 164 12.41 -6.30 -2.51
C VAL A 164 13.14 -5.66 -1.33
N GLY A 165 14.44 -5.87 -1.21
CA GLY A 165 15.23 -5.32 -0.12
C GLY A 165 15.11 -6.09 1.18
N ARG A 166 14.84 -7.40 1.12
CA ARG A 166 14.75 -8.28 2.29
C ARG A 166 16.06 -9.02 2.57
N GLY A 167 16.94 -9.07 1.57
CA GLY A 167 18.32 -9.53 1.73
C GLY A 167 19.28 -8.41 2.13
N GLY A 168 20.55 -8.73 2.35
CA GLY A 168 21.59 -7.76 2.70
C GLY A 168 22.07 -6.90 1.52
N GLU A 169 21.64 -7.19 0.28
CA GLU A 169 22.06 -6.50 -0.92
C GLU A 169 21.29 -5.20 -1.18
N ARG A 170 21.92 -4.31 -1.95
CA ARG A 170 21.28 -3.06 -2.37
C ARG A 170 20.18 -3.34 -3.38
N SER A 171 18.97 -2.92 -3.06
CA SER A 171 17.78 -3.18 -3.85
C SER A 171 17.20 -1.91 -4.48
N TYR A 172 16.48 -2.10 -5.57
CA TYR A 172 16.00 -1.01 -6.42
C TYR A 172 14.53 -1.21 -6.77
N CYS A 173 13.79 -0.11 -6.77
CA CYS A 173 12.42 -0.04 -7.27
C CYS A 173 12.36 1.04 -8.36
N VAL A 174 12.05 0.63 -9.59
CA VAL A 174 11.92 1.54 -10.74
C VAL A 174 10.46 1.60 -11.14
N ALA A 175 9.85 2.76 -11.00
CA ALA A 175 8.47 3.04 -11.37
C ALA A 175 8.44 3.77 -12.73
N LEU A 176 8.05 3.05 -13.78
CA LEU A 176 7.85 3.61 -15.11
C LEU A 176 6.47 4.23 -15.22
N HIS A 177 6.38 5.45 -15.73
CA HIS A 177 5.12 6.16 -15.87
C HIS A 177 4.90 6.70 -17.29
N GLY A 178 3.63 6.73 -17.69
CA GLY A 178 3.17 7.41 -18.89
C GLY A 178 2.90 8.89 -18.64
N GLN A 179 1.83 9.40 -19.23
CA GLN A 179 1.37 10.76 -18.98
C GLN A 179 0.82 10.89 -17.54
N LEU A 180 1.30 11.89 -16.81
CA LEU A 180 0.88 12.13 -15.43
C LEU A 180 -0.24 13.16 -15.36
N THR A 181 -1.21 12.89 -14.50
CA THR A 181 -2.08 13.92 -13.92
C THR A 181 -1.36 14.57 -12.75
N GLU A 182 -1.78 15.76 -12.33
CA GLU A 182 -1.22 16.44 -11.16
C GLU A 182 -1.26 15.56 -9.89
N GLU A 183 -2.35 14.81 -9.70
CA GLU A 183 -2.49 13.87 -8.58
C GLU A 183 -1.49 12.71 -8.68
N ALA A 184 -1.31 12.11 -9.87
CA ALA A 184 -0.36 11.03 -10.08
C ALA A 184 1.08 11.51 -9.89
N GLU A 185 1.42 12.72 -10.32
CA GLU A 185 2.72 13.34 -10.11
C GLU A 185 3.01 13.49 -8.62
N ARG A 186 2.06 14.01 -7.84
CA ARG A 186 2.19 14.13 -6.38
C ARG A 186 2.39 12.78 -5.71
N ARG A 187 1.60 11.75 -6.09
CA ARG A 187 1.75 10.38 -5.56
C ARG A 187 3.13 9.81 -5.84
N LEU A 188 3.58 9.86 -7.09
CA LEU A 188 4.87 9.31 -7.48
C LEU A 188 6.03 10.11 -6.89
N GLY A 189 5.89 11.41 -6.68
CA GLY A 189 6.84 12.24 -5.95
C GLY A 189 7.02 11.75 -4.51
N VAL A 190 5.94 11.59 -3.76
CA VAL A 190 5.99 11.05 -2.39
C VAL A 190 6.59 9.64 -2.36
N PHE A 191 6.22 8.79 -3.32
CA PHE A 191 6.76 7.43 -3.44
C PHE A 191 8.28 7.41 -3.65
N ALA A 192 8.81 8.34 -4.45
CA ALA A 192 10.24 8.46 -4.71
C ALA A 192 11.03 8.98 -3.51
N GLU A 193 10.44 9.91 -2.75
CA GLU A 193 11.11 10.63 -1.67
C GLU A 193 11.14 9.87 -0.34
N SER A 194 10.15 9.00 -0.07
CA SER A 194 10.01 8.38 1.25
C SER A 194 9.92 6.86 1.18
N ASN A 195 10.67 6.19 2.06
CA ASN A 195 10.52 4.77 2.37
C ASN A 195 9.65 4.53 3.62
N ASP A 196 9.29 5.57 4.34
CA ASP A 196 8.46 5.50 5.54
C ASP A 196 6.99 5.25 5.19
N GLY A 197 6.48 4.10 5.61
CA GLY A 197 5.09 3.69 5.37
C GLY A 197 4.06 4.61 6.01
N PHE A 198 4.35 5.22 7.16
CA PHE A 198 3.44 6.16 7.81
C PHE A 198 3.31 7.46 7.02
N ARG A 199 4.45 8.02 6.56
CA ARG A 199 4.44 9.20 5.70
C ARG A 199 3.69 8.94 4.38
N ILE A 200 3.88 7.74 3.82
CA ILE A 200 3.15 7.31 2.61
C ILE A 200 1.65 7.23 2.87
N ALA A 201 1.24 6.64 3.99
CA ALA A 201 -0.18 6.54 4.34
C ALA A 201 -0.82 7.90 4.64
N GLU A 202 -0.11 8.81 5.30
CA GLU A 202 -0.55 10.18 5.54
C GLU A 202 -0.73 10.94 4.21
N ALA A 203 0.24 10.84 3.31
CA ALA A 203 0.16 11.46 1.99
C ALA A 203 -0.96 10.85 1.11
N ASP A 204 -1.19 9.54 1.17
CA ASP A 204 -2.31 8.90 0.47
C ASP A 204 -3.66 9.42 0.98
N LEU A 205 -3.78 9.63 2.30
CA LEU A 205 -4.96 10.26 2.91
C LEU A 205 -5.16 11.72 2.48
N GLU A 206 -4.07 12.50 2.42
CA GLU A 206 -4.13 13.89 1.96
C GLU A 206 -4.55 14.00 0.49
N ILE A 207 -4.02 13.13 -0.37
CA ILE A 207 -4.28 13.13 -1.82
C ILE A 207 -5.71 12.67 -2.12
N ARG A 208 -6.17 11.58 -1.49
CA ARG A 208 -7.53 11.03 -1.72
C ARG A 208 -8.61 11.76 -0.94
N GLY A 209 -8.24 12.41 0.15
CA GLY A 209 -9.19 12.97 1.10
C GLY A 209 -9.80 11.90 2.04
N PRO A 210 -10.35 12.33 3.20
CA PRO A 210 -10.88 11.43 4.23
C PRO A 210 -12.16 10.68 3.84
N GLY A 211 -12.84 11.09 2.76
CA GLY A 211 -14.13 10.52 2.34
C GLY A 211 -14.05 9.10 1.77
N ASP A 212 -13.00 8.78 1.04
CA ASP A 212 -12.84 7.49 0.36
C ASP A 212 -12.38 6.35 1.29
N LEU A 213 -11.75 6.68 2.43
CA LEU A 213 -11.16 5.69 3.34
C LEU A 213 -12.16 5.09 4.34
N LEU A 214 -13.27 5.74 4.59
CA LEU A 214 -14.27 5.32 5.58
C LEU A 214 -15.38 4.43 5.00
N GLY A 215 -15.19 3.90 3.79
CA GLY A 215 -16.15 3.02 3.11
C GLY A 215 -17.37 3.80 2.61
N LYS A 216 -18.14 3.20 1.69
CA LYS A 216 -19.34 3.76 1.03
C LYS A 216 -20.29 4.51 1.98
N ARG A 217 -19.91 5.71 2.39
CA ARG A 217 -20.88 6.71 2.82
C ARG A 217 -21.24 7.52 1.59
N GLN A 218 -22.53 7.73 1.42
CA GLN A 218 -23.05 8.62 0.36
C GLN A 218 -22.19 9.87 0.30
N ALA A 219 -21.63 10.15 -0.87
CA ALA A 219 -20.82 11.32 -1.14
C ALA A 219 -21.51 12.57 -0.55
N GLY A 220 -20.89 13.23 0.42
CA GLY A 220 -21.32 14.54 0.84
C GLY A 220 -21.34 14.88 2.33
N GLU A 221 -21.33 13.93 3.29
CA GLU A 221 -21.33 14.32 4.71
C GLU A 221 -19.92 14.22 5.31
N PRO A 222 -19.31 15.35 5.70
CA PRO A 222 -18.03 15.33 6.41
C PRO A 222 -18.20 14.65 7.78
N LEU A 223 -17.20 13.82 8.17
CA LEU A 223 -17.18 13.10 9.45
C LEU A 223 -17.31 14.07 10.64
N PHE A 224 -16.75 15.26 10.50
CA PHE A 224 -16.84 16.35 11.45
C PHE A 224 -17.39 17.61 10.76
N ARG A 225 -18.16 18.41 11.50
CA ARG A 225 -18.73 19.66 11.01
C ARG A 225 -17.70 20.76 10.74
N VAL A 226 -16.60 20.76 11.47
CA VAL A 226 -15.58 21.82 11.46
C VAL A 226 -14.17 21.22 11.37
N ALA A 227 -13.89 20.13 12.12
CA ALA A 227 -12.57 19.56 12.21
C ALA A 227 -12.21 18.73 10.96
N ASN A 228 -10.94 18.82 10.56
CA ASN A 228 -10.35 17.98 9.52
C ASN A 228 -9.40 16.97 10.18
N ILE A 229 -9.66 15.67 9.97
CA ILE A 229 -8.88 14.57 10.57
C ILE A 229 -7.38 14.65 10.21
N VAL A 230 -7.05 15.18 9.04
CA VAL A 230 -5.67 15.25 8.54
C VAL A 230 -4.94 16.42 9.17
N THR A 231 -5.53 17.62 9.13
CA THR A 231 -4.86 18.85 9.58
C THR A 231 -4.97 19.10 11.08
N ASP A 232 -6.03 18.60 11.73
CA ASP A 232 -6.36 18.89 13.12
C ASP A 232 -5.97 17.79 14.10
N ARG A 233 -4.96 16.97 13.75
CA ARG A 233 -4.48 15.83 14.53
C ARG A 233 -4.19 16.18 15.98
N MET A 234 -3.50 17.28 16.24
CA MET A 234 -3.16 17.73 17.60
C MET A 234 -4.42 17.91 18.46
N TRP A 235 -5.50 18.45 17.88
CA TRP A 235 -6.78 18.62 18.56
C TRP A 235 -7.49 17.30 18.82
N LEU A 236 -7.35 16.32 17.91
CA LEU A 236 -7.89 14.98 18.10
C LEU A 236 -7.21 14.26 19.29
N ASP A 237 -5.89 14.27 19.34
CA ASP A 237 -5.11 13.67 20.42
C ASP A 237 -5.44 14.32 21.76
N ARG A 238 -5.53 15.65 21.79
CA ARG A 238 -5.90 16.40 23.01
C ARG A 238 -7.34 16.09 23.45
N SER A 239 -8.30 16.11 22.53
CA SER A 239 -9.70 15.81 22.84
C SER A 239 -9.89 14.40 23.39
N ARG A 240 -9.07 13.43 22.92
CA ARG A 240 -9.08 12.05 23.44
C ARG A 240 -8.50 12.00 24.87
N ALA A 241 -7.40 12.69 25.11
CA ALA A 241 -6.81 12.77 26.46
C ALA A 241 -7.79 13.40 27.44
N ASP A 242 -8.38 14.54 27.08
CA ASP A 242 -9.37 15.25 27.88
C ASP A 242 -10.61 14.39 28.15
N ALA A 243 -11.09 13.63 27.14
CA ALA A 243 -12.21 12.72 27.29
C ALA A 243 -11.92 11.56 28.23
N LYS A 244 -10.68 11.01 28.18
CA LYS A 244 -10.24 9.93 29.08
C LYS A 244 -10.16 10.44 30.52
N GLU A 245 -9.53 11.59 30.73
CA GLU A 245 -9.44 12.23 32.05
C GLU A 245 -10.82 12.54 32.61
N LEU A 246 -11.73 13.04 31.75
CA LEU A 246 -13.12 13.31 32.14
C LEU A 246 -13.83 12.02 32.58
N LEU A 247 -13.68 10.92 31.85
CA LEU A 247 -14.30 9.63 32.18
C LEU A 247 -13.74 9.03 33.47
N GLU A 248 -12.43 9.15 33.72
CA GLU A 248 -11.78 8.68 34.94
C GLU A 248 -12.19 9.49 36.16
N ASN A 249 -12.53 10.76 36.01
CA ASN A 249 -12.92 11.68 37.10
C ASN A 249 -14.45 11.83 37.26
N LEU A 250 -15.24 11.09 36.49
CA LEU A 250 -16.70 11.15 36.52
C LEU A 250 -17.31 10.33 37.69
N GLU A 251 -16.77 10.50 38.89
CA GLU A 251 -17.40 9.99 40.14
C GLU A 251 -18.23 11.13 40.76
N GLY A 252 -19.57 11.09 40.62
CA GLY A 252 -20.46 12.03 41.31
C GLY A 252 -21.81 12.29 40.62
N GLU A 253 -22.73 12.92 41.34
CA GLU A 253 -24.10 13.22 40.86
C GLU A 253 -24.16 14.15 39.62
N GLY A 254 -23.12 14.92 39.37
CA GLY A 254 -23.02 15.80 38.17
C GLY A 254 -22.68 15.08 36.88
N ALA A 255 -22.18 13.87 36.93
CA ALA A 255 -21.75 13.08 35.76
C ALA A 255 -22.94 12.53 34.96
N GLN A 256 -24.01 12.16 35.61
CA GLN A 256 -25.18 11.51 34.96
C GLN A 256 -25.83 12.34 33.86
N PRO A 257 -26.10 13.64 34.03
CA PRO A 257 -26.71 14.45 32.96
C PRO A 257 -25.79 14.62 31.75
N PHE A 258 -24.47 14.68 31.98
CA PHE A 258 -23.47 14.78 30.92
C PHE A 258 -23.40 13.46 30.14
N MET A 259 -23.29 12.33 30.81
CA MET A 259 -23.28 10.99 30.20
C MET A 259 -24.54 10.73 29.37
N GLN A 260 -25.72 11.02 29.91
CA GLN A 260 -26.99 10.88 29.18
C GLN A 260 -27.07 11.77 27.93
N ARG A 261 -26.45 12.97 27.97
CA ARG A 261 -26.37 13.86 26.80
C ARG A 261 -25.39 13.32 25.74
N MET A 262 -24.26 12.75 26.17
CA MET A 262 -23.28 12.11 25.30
C MET A 262 -23.85 10.84 24.66
N GLU A 263 -24.52 9.98 25.43
CA GLU A 263 -25.17 8.78 24.91
C GLU A 263 -26.25 9.10 23.88
N ARG A 264 -27.08 10.13 24.11
CA ARG A 264 -28.07 10.58 23.12
C ARG A 264 -27.43 11.04 21.82
N LYS A 265 -26.31 11.77 21.90
CA LYS A 265 -25.55 12.17 20.70
C LYS A 265 -24.93 10.98 20.00
N ALA A 266 -24.30 10.06 20.75
CA ALA A 266 -23.67 8.86 20.23
C ALA A 266 -24.70 7.93 19.57
N ARG A 267 -25.85 7.64 20.21
CA ARG A 267 -26.93 6.83 19.62
C ARG A 267 -27.43 7.41 18.30
N GLY A 268 -27.59 8.71 18.21
CA GLY A 268 -27.98 9.37 16.95
C GLY A 268 -26.92 9.24 15.85
N GLN A 269 -25.65 9.18 16.19
CA GLN A 269 -24.56 8.91 15.25
C GLN A 269 -24.42 7.43 14.92
N TYR A 270 -24.52 6.54 15.90
CA TYR A 270 -24.47 5.07 15.69
C TYR A 270 -25.66 4.56 14.87
N GLN A 271 -26.85 5.10 15.05
CA GLN A 271 -28.02 4.74 14.24
C GLN A 271 -27.87 5.19 12.78
N ARG A 272 -27.20 6.33 12.53
CA ARG A 272 -26.83 6.76 11.17
C ARG A 272 -25.70 5.89 10.58
N LEU A 273 -24.86 5.27 11.42
CA LEU A 273 -23.78 4.38 11.01
C LEU A 273 -24.24 2.95 10.73
N ALA A 274 -25.28 2.48 11.44
CA ALA A 274 -25.80 1.10 11.36
C ALA A 274 -26.98 0.95 10.38
N GLY A 275 -27.53 2.04 9.89
CA GLY A 275 -28.73 2.10 9.02
C GLY A 275 -28.44 2.38 7.55
N GLY A 276 -27.18 2.20 7.09
CA GLY A 276 -26.81 2.38 5.69
C GLY A 276 -26.38 1.06 5.04
#